data_a8dc081d6172ea1d4caf324c4b35b4d6
#
_entry.id   a8dc081d6172ea1d4caf324c4b35b4d6
#
_cell.length_a   1.000
_cell.length_b   1.000
_cell.length_c   1.000
_cell.angle_alpha   90.00
_cell.angle_beta   90.00
_cell.angle_gamma   90.00
#
_symmetry.space_group_name_H-M   'P 1'
#
loop_
_entity.id
_entity.type
_entity.pdbx_description
1 polymer ?
#
loop_
_entity_poly.entity_id
_entity_poly.type
_entity_poly.pdbx_seq_one_letter_code
_entity_poly.pdbx_strand_id
1 'polypeptide(L)'
;MEKSEIRKLAEFIDRLSWNDLPEEVKETVSFRVLDLISAALGAVDDPLVKKVKASYLERNNGTGGKIWGSEGETDISTAAFLNAMLAHTLELDDVHPASKTHGSASLIPAAWSCARYIHASGKEFLTAVVCGYETVSRMGMALGV
;
A
#
# COMPACT_ATOMS: atom_id res chain seq x y z
N MET A 1 7.59 30.20 16.96
CA MET A 1 6.47 29.89 16.05
C MET A 1 6.05 28.46 16.29
N GLU A 2 4.79 28.23 16.56
CA GLU A 2 4.24 26.89 16.70
C GLU A 2 4.32 26.15 15.36
N LYS A 3 4.68 24.85 15.40
CA LYS A 3 4.77 24.03 14.18
C LYS A 3 3.37 23.74 13.65
N SER A 4 3.19 23.81 12.33
CA SER A 4 1.93 23.38 11.69
C SER A 4 1.69 21.88 11.90
N GLU A 5 0.43 21.44 11.89
CA GLU A 5 0.06 20.02 12.08
C GLU A 5 0.69 19.09 11.03
N ILE A 6 0.74 19.56 9.77
CA ILE A 6 1.42 18.79 8.70
C ILE A 6 2.90 18.59 8.98
N ARG A 7 3.57 19.56 9.59
CA ARG A 7 4.98 19.44 9.96
C ARG A 7 5.17 18.47 11.12
N LYS A 8 4.27 18.49 12.11
CA LYS A 8 4.28 17.53 13.21
C LYS A 8 4.12 16.10 12.71
N LEU A 9 3.19 15.89 11.77
CA LEU A 9 2.96 14.59 11.12
C LEU A 9 4.20 14.14 10.33
N ALA A 10 4.79 15.01 9.53
CA ALA A 10 6.00 14.70 8.77
C ALA A 10 7.18 14.33 9.68
N GLU A 11 7.40 15.06 10.76
CA GLU A 11 8.45 14.77 11.74
C GLU A 11 8.20 13.45 12.49
N PHE A 12 6.93 13.11 12.75
CA PHE A 12 6.57 11.83 13.35
C PHE A 12 6.92 10.66 12.41
N ILE A 13 6.52 10.75 11.14
CA ILE A 13 6.79 9.73 10.12
C ILE A 13 8.28 9.54 9.89
N ASP A 14 9.04 10.65 9.80
CA ASP A 14 10.49 10.64 9.57
C ASP A 14 11.26 9.91 10.69
N ARG A 15 10.75 9.94 11.92
CA ARG A 15 11.40 9.35 13.09
C ARG A 15 10.93 7.94 13.41
N LEU A 16 9.77 7.53 12.90
CA LEU A 16 9.17 6.25 13.27
C LEU A 16 10.03 5.09 12.78
N SER A 17 10.40 4.21 13.70
CA SER A 17 11.11 2.97 13.38
C SER A 17 10.31 1.75 13.82
N TRP A 18 10.67 0.58 13.30
CA TRP A 18 10.06 -0.70 13.71
C TRP A 18 10.10 -0.93 15.22
N ASN A 19 11.17 -0.51 15.87
CA ASN A 19 11.36 -0.73 17.31
C ASN A 19 10.43 0.14 18.17
N ASP A 20 9.95 1.26 17.62
CA ASP A 20 9.05 2.18 18.32
C ASP A 20 7.59 1.71 18.27
N LEU A 21 7.28 0.75 17.39
CA LEU A 21 5.91 0.23 17.23
C LEU A 21 5.54 -0.69 18.40
N PRO A 22 4.33 -0.54 18.98
CA PRO A 22 3.77 -1.53 19.90
C PRO A 22 3.65 -2.90 19.24
N GLU A 23 3.77 -3.99 20.01
CA GLU A 23 3.64 -5.37 19.47
C GLU A 23 2.29 -5.60 18.78
N GLU A 24 1.21 -5.09 19.34
CA GLU A 24 -0.13 -5.15 18.72
C GLU A 24 -0.17 -4.52 17.32
N VAL A 25 0.53 -3.40 17.11
CA VAL A 25 0.62 -2.75 15.81
C VAL A 25 1.45 -3.58 14.83
N LYS A 26 2.56 -4.16 15.29
CA LYS A 26 3.41 -5.03 14.48
C LYS A 26 2.66 -6.27 14.00
N GLU A 27 1.89 -6.88 14.89
CA GLU A 27 1.05 -8.03 14.58
C GLU A 27 -0.07 -7.63 13.60
N THR A 28 -0.80 -6.56 13.92
CA THR A 28 -1.92 -6.07 13.11
C THR A 28 -1.49 -5.69 11.69
N VAL A 29 -0.39 -4.96 11.52
CA VAL A 29 0.07 -4.57 10.18
C VAL A 29 0.48 -5.78 9.34
N SER A 30 1.03 -6.81 9.96
CA SER A 30 1.38 -8.07 9.29
C SER A 30 0.14 -8.80 8.77
N PHE A 31 -0.90 -8.87 9.58
CA PHE A 31 -2.20 -9.43 9.16
C PHE A 31 -2.87 -8.60 8.06
N ARG A 32 -2.79 -7.26 8.13
CA ARG A 32 -3.33 -6.38 7.08
C ARG A 32 -2.68 -6.63 5.72
N VAL A 33 -1.37 -6.83 5.69
CA VAL A 33 -0.65 -7.17 4.46
C VAL A 33 -1.11 -8.54 3.93
N LEU A 34 -1.21 -9.55 4.79
CA LEU A 34 -1.66 -10.88 4.40
C LEU A 34 -3.10 -10.86 3.85
N ASP A 35 -3.99 -10.18 4.55
CA ASP A 35 -5.39 -10.01 4.16
C ASP A 35 -5.52 -9.39 2.77
N LEU A 36 -4.86 -8.26 2.54
CA LEU A 36 -4.90 -7.57 1.25
C LEU A 36 -4.31 -8.42 0.11
N ILE A 37 -3.18 -9.09 0.33
CA ILE A 37 -2.60 -9.96 -0.69
C ILE A 37 -3.56 -11.12 -1.00
N SER A 38 -4.25 -11.65 0.00
CA SER A 38 -5.25 -12.71 -0.20
C SER A 38 -6.41 -12.23 -1.07
N ALA A 39 -6.94 -11.03 -0.80
CA ALA A 39 -7.96 -10.39 -1.63
C ALA A 39 -7.48 -10.19 -3.08
N ALA A 40 -6.26 -9.66 -3.24
CA ALA A 40 -5.66 -9.43 -4.55
C ALA A 40 -5.50 -10.73 -5.37
N LEU A 41 -5.04 -11.80 -4.73
CA LEU A 41 -4.89 -13.11 -5.39
C LEU A 41 -6.24 -13.70 -5.81
N GLY A 42 -7.31 -13.42 -5.09
CA GLY A 42 -8.69 -13.78 -5.47
C GLY A 42 -9.16 -13.09 -6.75
N ALA A 43 -8.59 -11.93 -7.09
CA ALA A 43 -8.97 -11.11 -8.25
C ALA A 43 -8.14 -11.36 -9.52
N VAL A 44 -7.12 -12.23 -9.49
CA VAL A 44 -6.19 -12.40 -10.63
C VAL A 44 -6.86 -12.83 -11.92
N ASP A 45 -7.99 -13.51 -11.82
CA ASP A 45 -8.75 -14.00 -12.96
C ASP A 45 -9.89 -13.07 -13.39
N ASP A 46 -10.09 -11.95 -12.70
CA ASP A 46 -11.12 -10.98 -13.06
C ASP A 46 -10.92 -10.46 -14.49
N PRO A 47 -11.99 -10.46 -15.34
CA PRO A 47 -11.89 -10.05 -16.73
C PRO A 47 -11.48 -8.59 -16.93
N LEU A 48 -11.89 -7.68 -16.04
CA LEU A 48 -11.53 -6.27 -16.11
C LEU A 48 -10.05 -6.09 -15.76
N VAL A 49 -9.59 -6.72 -14.68
CA VAL A 49 -8.18 -6.72 -14.27
C VAL A 49 -7.29 -7.23 -15.40
N LYS A 50 -7.65 -8.35 -16.04
CA LYS A 50 -6.91 -8.90 -17.19
C LYS A 50 -6.79 -7.92 -18.35
N LYS A 51 -7.88 -7.23 -18.70
CA LYS A 51 -7.88 -6.23 -19.79
C LYS A 51 -7.01 -5.03 -19.47
N VAL A 52 -7.15 -4.47 -18.26
CA VAL A 52 -6.36 -3.32 -17.82
C VAL A 52 -4.88 -3.70 -17.75
N LYS A 53 -4.56 -4.85 -17.14
CA LYS A 53 -3.17 -5.36 -17.08
C LYS A 53 -2.55 -5.50 -18.47
N ALA A 54 -3.24 -6.11 -19.42
CA ALA A 54 -2.73 -6.26 -20.79
C ALA A 54 -2.43 -4.89 -21.41
N SER A 55 -3.36 -3.92 -21.33
CA SER A 55 -3.17 -2.57 -21.87
C SER A 55 -2.00 -1.82 -21.24
N TYR A 56 -1.76 -2.00 -19.94
CA TYR A 56 -0.63 -1.36 -19.26
C TYR A 56 0.72 -2.01 -19.65
N LEU A 57 0.76 -3.34 -19.72
CA LEU A 57 1.98 -4.07 -20.08
C LEU A 57 2.39 -3.87 -21.55
N GLU A 58 1.44 -3.65 -22.46
CA GLU A 58 1.77 -3.26 -23.85
C GLU A 58 2.50 -1.92 -23.95
N ARG A 59 2.31 -1.02 -22.99
CA ARG A 59 2.87 0.34 -23.00
C ARG A 59 4.10 0.51 -22.12
N ASN A 60 4.34 -0.41 -21.19
CA ASN A 60 5.37 -0.29 -20.17
C ASN A 60 6.29 -1.50 -20.15
N ASN A 61 7.52 -1.29 -20.65
CA ASN A 61 8.58 -2.31 -20.72
C ASN A 61 9.61 -2.15 -19.58
N GLY A 62 9.21 -1.54 -18.44
CA GLY A 62 10.11 -1.31 -17.32
C GLY A 62 10.40 -2.60 -16.53
N THR A 63 11.31 -2.49 -15.56
CA THR A 63 11.70 -3.55 -14.65
C THR A 63 11.62 -3.08 -13.19
N GLY A 64 11.80 -4.00 -12.25
CA GLY A 64 11.86 -3.70 -10.82
C GLY A 64 10.52 -3.79 -10.09
N GLY A 65 9.40 -3.73 -10.80
CA GLY A 65 8.06 -3.93 -10.25
C GLY A 65 7.55 -5.35 -10.48
N LYS A 66 6.88 -5.94 -9.49
CA LYS A 66 6.25 -7.27 -9.58
C LYS A 66 4.76 -7.17 -9.37
N ILE A 67 4.00 -7.76 -10.28
CA ILE A 67 2.54 -7.86 -10.17
C ILE A 67 2.20 -9.17 -9.45
N TRP A 68 1.39 -9.10 -8.40
CA TRP A 68 0.94 -10.26 -7.64
C TRP A 68 0.17 -11.25 -8.51
N GLY A 69 0.41 -12.53 -8.32
CA GLY A 69 -0.20 -13.58 -9.11
C GLY A 69 0.22 -13.61 -10.59
N SER A 70 1.30 -12.90 -10.97
CA SER A 70 1.79 -12.89 -12.36
C SER A 70 3.28 -13.17 -12.42
N GLU A 71 3.70 -13.76 -13.55
CA GLU A 71 5.12 -13.86 -13.89
C GLU A 71 5.59 -12.59 -14.61
N GLY A 72 6.90 -12.39 -14.66
CA GLY A 72 7.54 -11.23 -15.29
C GLY A 72 7.60 -10.00 -14.38
N GLU A 73 8.14 -8.93 -14.93
CA GLU A 73 8.32 -7.64 -14.26
C GLU A 73 7.80 -6.49 -15.14
N THR A 74 7.55 -5.36 -14.51
CA THR A 74 7.21 -4.09 -15.15
C THR A 74 7.87 -2.95 -14.37
N ASP A 75 7.64 -1.70 -14.71
CA ASP A 75 8.06 -0.59 -13.87
C ASP A 75 7.32 -0.57 -12.52
N ILE A 76 7.92 0.06 -11.51
CA ILE A 76 7.42 0.07 -10.14
C ILE A 76 6.05 0.75 -10.01
N SER A 77 5.79 1.79 -10.80
CA SER A 77 4.53 2.55 -10.74
C SER A 77 3.38 1.72 -11.32
N THR A 78 3.63 1.07 -12.46
CA THR A 78 2.67 0.15 -13.09
C THR A 78 2.38 -1.04 -12.17
N ALA A 79 3.41 -1.62 -11.53
CA ALA A 79 3.21 -2.70 -10.58
C ALA A 79 2.38 -2.26 -9.37
N ALA A 80 2.68 -1.10 -8.79
CA ALA A 80 1.91 -0.55 -7.67
C ALA A 80 0.44 -0.34 -8.05
N PHE A 81 0.17 0.27 -9.21
CA PHE A 81 -1.18 0.51 -9.71
C PHE A 81 -1.96 -0.81 -9.93
N LEU A 82 -1.35 -1.77 -10.63
CA LEU A 82 -2.03 -3.04 -10.95
C LEU A 82 -2.26 -3.89 -9.68
N ASN A 83 -1.34 -3.85 -8.72
CA ASN A 83 -1.53 -4.51 -7.43
C ASN A 83 -2.63 -3.83 -6.61
N ALA A 84 -2.73 -2.51 -6.63
CA ALA A 84 -3.83 -1.77 -5.99
C ALA A 84 -5.18 -2.10 -6.64
N MET A 85 -5.23 -2.18 -7.96
CA MET A 85 -6.42 -2.60 -8.68
C MET A 85 -6.83 -4.03 -8.31
N LEU A 86 -5.90 -5.00 -8.32
CA LEU A 86 -6.17 -6.36 -7.85
C LEU A 86 -6.74 -6.37 -6.44
N ALA A 87 -6.12 -5.64 -5.53
CA ALA A 87 -6.49 -5.61 -4.11
C ALA A 87 -7.91 -5.08 -3.87
N HIS A 88 -8.34 -4.08 -4.65
CA HIS A 88 -9.65 -3.43 -4.48
C HIS A 88 -10.78 -4.04 -5.32
N THR A 89 -10.47 -4.84 -6.33
CA THR A 89 -11.46 -5.36 -7.30
C THR A 89 -12.62 -6.11 -6.67
N LEU A 90 -12.37 -6.86 -5.61
CA LEU A 90 -13.41 -7.65 -4.91
C LEU A 90 -14.06 -6.89 -3.74
N GLU A 91 -13.62 -5.66 -3.46
CA GLU A 91 -14.07 -4.85 -2.32
C GLU A 91 -14.01 -5.60 -0.98
N LEU A 92 -12.94 -6.41 -0.79
CA LEU A 92 -12.65 -7.14 0.44
C LEU A 92 -11.56 -6.47 1.29
N ASP A 93 -11.00 -5.36 0.80
CA ASP A 93 -10.02 -4.55 1.48
C ASP A 93 -10.61 -3.75 2.64
N ASP A 94 -9.76 -3.32 3.56
CA ASP A 94 -10.17 -2.66 4.77
C ASP A 94 -10.78 -1.26 4.56
N VAL A 95 -11.62 -0.86 5.51
CA VAL A 95 -12.18 0.49 5.58
C VAL A 95 -11.85 1.11 6.93
N HIS A 96 -11.40 2.36 6.92
CA HIS A 96 -11.31 3.19 8.11
C HIS A 96 -12.47 4.19 8.15
N PRO A 97 -13.56 3.90 8.91
CA PRO A 97 -14.81 4.66 8.83
C PRO A 97 -14.67 6.15 9.16
N ALA A 98 -13.81 6.48 10.14
CA ALA A 98 -13.64 7.88 10.57
C ALA A 98 -12.96 8.76 9.51
N SER A 99 -12.10 8.20 8.67
CA SER A 99 -11.45 8.91 7.55
C SER A 99 -12.08 8.60 6.19
N LYS A 100 -13.05 7.69 6.14
CA LYS A 100 -13.69 7.19 4.91
C LYS A 100 -12.68 6.76 3.84
N THR A 101 -11.65 6.05 4.26
CA THR A 101 -10.57 5.59 3.38
C THR A 101 -10.47 4.08 3.34
N HIS A 102 -10.12 3.55 2.17
CA HIS A 102 -9.66 2.19 1.93
C HIS A 102 -8.13 2.21 1.91
N GLY A 103 -7.52 2.23 3.11
CA GLY A 103 -6.09 2.49 3.26
C GLY A 103 -5.22 1.41 2.61
N SER A 104 -5.49 0.14 2.93
CA SER A 104 -4.65 -0.98 2.50
C SER A 104 -4.48 -1.06 0.99
N ALA A 105 -5.58 -0.89 0.23
CA ALA A 105 -5.58 -1.06 -1.22
C ALA A 105 -4.63 -0.11 -1.97
N SER A 106 -4.35 1.06 -1.42
CA SER A 106 -3.40 2.02 -2.01
C SER A 106 -2.01 1.96 -1.37
N LEU A 107 -1.95 1.86 -0.03
CA LEU A 107 -0.71 1.97 0.73
C LEU A 107 0.20 0.76 0.58
N ILE A 108 -0.37 -0.44 0.73
CA ILE A 108 0.42 -1.68 0.73
C ILE A 108 1.04 -1.95 -0.64
N PRO A 109 0.32 -1.85 -1.78
CA PRO A 109 0.92 -2.02 -3.10
C PRO A 109 2.01 -0.99 -3.41
N ALA A 110 1.82 0.26 -3.01
CA ALA A 110 2.82 1.31 -3.18
C ALA A 110 4.09 1.02 -2.35
N ALA A 111 3.92 0.76 -1.05
CA ALA A 111 5.04 0.41 -0.17
C ALA A 111 5.76 -0.87 -0.62
N TRP A 112 5.00 -1.90 -1.04
CA TRP A 112 5.56 -3.14 -1.57
C TRP A 112 6.44 -2.91 -2.80
N SER A 113 5.93 -2.15 -3.78
CA SER A 113 6.66 -1.88 -5.03
C SER A 113 7.95 -1.08 -4.76
N CYS A 114 7.89 -0.07 -3.90
CA CYS A 114 9.05 0.69 -3.48
C CYS A 114 10.05 -0.17 -2.69
N ALA A 115 9.59 -0.91 -1.68
CA ALA A 115 10.43 -1.74 -0.83
C ALA A 115 11.19 -2.81 -1.64
N ARG A 116 10.50 -3.45 -2.60
CA ARG A 116 11.12 -4.38 -3.51
C ARG A 116 12.21 -3.72 -4.36
N TYR A 117 11.93 -2.55 -4.91
CA TYR A 117 12.85 -1.83 -5.78
C TYR A 117 14.14 -1.40 -5.08
N ILE A 118 14.04 -0.94 -3.83
CA ILE A 118 15.19 -0.52 -3.03
C ILE A 118 15.80 -1.63 -2.17
N HIS A 119 15.29 -2.85 -2.29
CA HIS A 119 15.70 -4.02 -1.48
C HIS A 119 15.55 -3.78 0.04
N ALA A 120 14.49 -3.11 0.45
CA ALA A 120 14.18 -2.86 1.84
C ALA A 120 13.88 -4.17 2.61
N SER A 121 14.19 -4.18 3.90
CA SER A 121 13.81 -5.29 4.78
C SER A 121 12.30 -5.35 5.02
N GLY A 122 11.80 -6.50 5.46
CA GLY A 122 10.39 -6.64 5.84
C GLY A 122 9.97 -5.68 6.95
N LYS A 123 10.86 -5.36 7.90
CA LYS A 123 10.60 -4.38 8.97
C LYS A 123 10.43 -2.97 8.41
N GLU A 124 11.29 -2.55 7.50
CA GLU A 124 11.18 -1.24 6.83
C GLU A 124 9.89 -1.15 6.01
N PHE A 125 9.54 -2.20 5.27
CA PHE A 125 8.28 -2.29 4.53
C PHE A 125 7.07 -2.14 5.45
N LEU A 126 6.98 -2.92 6.53
CA LEU A 126 5.86 -2.86 7.46
C LEU A 126 5.79 -1.51 8.19
N THR A 127 6.92 -0.91 8.54
CA THR A 127 6.97 0.46 9.10
C THR A 127 6.42 1.48 8.10
N ALA A 128 6.80 1.39 6.83
CA ALA A 128 6.27 2.27 5.77
C ALA A 128 4.75 2.13 5.61
N VAL A 129 4.20 0.91 5.73
CA VAL A 129 2.75 0.68 5.73
C VAL A 129 2.08 1.38 6.92
N VAL A 130 2.64 1.27 8.12
CA VAL A 130 2.12 1.99 9.32
C VAL A 130 2.17 3.50 9.12
N CYS A 131 3.27 4.04 8.62
CA CYS A 131 3.39 5.47 8.27
C CYS A 131 2.30 5.92 7.27
N GLY A 132 2.01 5.08 6.28
CA GLY A 132 0.96 5.32 5.31
C GLY A 132 -0.42 5.40 5.97
N TYR A 133 -0.77 4.42 6.82
CA TYR A 133 -2.04 4.43 7.57
C TYR A 133 -2.18 5.66 8.48
N GLU A 134 -1.14 6.00 9.23
CA GLU A 134 -1.13 7.20 10.08
C GLU A 134 -1.38 8.47 9.25
N THR A 135 -0.78 8.55 8.08
CA THR A 135 -0.92 9.72 7.19
C THR A 135 -2.33 9.80 6.62
N VAL A 136 -2.80 8.76 5.94
CA VAL A 136 -4.08 8.80 5.22
C VAL A 136 -5.27 8.92 6.18
N SER A 137 -5.21 8.23 7.33
CA SER A 137 -6.29 8.30 8.32
C SER A 137 -6.37 9.68 8.96
N ARG A 138 -5.24 10.28 9.35
CA ARG A 138 -5.23 11.63 9.94
C ARG A 138 -5.66 12.70 8.94
N MET A 139 -5.21 12.61 7.69
CA MET A 139 -5.61 13.54 6.65
C MET A 139 -7.10 13.41 6.33
N GLY A 140 -7.62 12.19 6.18
CA GLY A 140 -9.05 11.97 5.94
C GLY A 140 -9.93 12.50 7.08
N MET A 141 -9.57 12.23 8.33
CA MET A 141 -10.28 12.80 9.48
C MET A 141 -10.21 14.34 9.53
N ALA A 142 -9.07 14.94 9.16
CA ALA A 142 -8.90 16.39 9.15
C ALA A 142 -9.74 17.08 8.04
N LEU A 143 -10.01 16.38 6.95
CA LEU A 143 -10.87 16.87 5.87
C LEU A 143 -12.36 16.86 6.25
N GLY A 144 -12.75 16.13 7.28
CA GLY A 144 -14.15 16.09 7.78
C GLY A 144 -15.14 15.46 6.80
N VAL A 145 -14.67 14.57 5.93
CA VAL A 145 -15.49 13.89 4.90
C VAL A 145 -16.28 12.71 5.47
#